data_c8469d357b020a7c8afb383260ec1aed
#
_entry.id   c8469d357b020a7c8afb383260ec1aed
#
_cell.length_a   1.000
_cell.length_b   1.000
_cell.length_c   1.000
_cell.angle_alpha   90.00
_cell.angle_beta   90.00
_cell.angle_gamma   90.00
#
_symmetry.space_group_name_H-M   'P 1'
#
loop_
_entity.id
_entity.type
_entity.pdbx_description
1 polymer ?
#
loop_
_entity_poly.entity_id
_entity_poly.type
_entity_poly.pdbx_seq_one_letter_code
_entity_poly.pdbx_strand_id
1 'polypeptide(L)'
;INRSLASCNEAIKRLNSDLILVKSDIRNNNDAARLQKFGSETVGGDISSNICPVCKQHIQDNLLNAETVSGFMSIEDNIRHLREQKKMLEFTLGSRKELHKKLNREKDDLEVRLQTLRRLAHTLRSDLFTTTDTEASEAIMLKRIEISNRIERLSKLENTIISLTEQLK
;
A
#
# COMPACT_ATOMS: atom_id res chain seq x y z
N ILE A 1 10.44 9.47 0.05
CA ILE A 1 9.73 8.94 -1.13
C ILE A 1 9.87 7.43 -1.22
N ASN A 2 11.07 6.83 -1.20
CA ASN A 2 11.25 5.38 -1.33
C ASN A 2 10.51 4.58 -0.25
N ARG A 3 10.51 5.04 1.01
CA ARG A 3 9.74 4.41 2.09
C ARG A 3 8.23 4.52 1.87
N SER A 4 7.76 5.68 1.46
CA SER A 4 6.34 5.90 1.15
C SER A 4 5.89 5.04 -0.03
N LEU A 5 6.73 4.85 -1.04
CA LEU A 5 6.49 3.94 -2.15
C LEU A 5 6.43 2.49 -1.69
N ALA A 6 7.37 2.05 -0.84
CA ALA A 6 7.38 0.70 -0.29
C ALA A 6 6.11 0.42 0.54
N SER A 7 5.76 1.34 1.45
CA SER A 7 4.54 1.25 2.26
C SER A 7 3.28 1.23 1.39
N CYS A 8 3.22 2.06 0.34
CA CYS A 8 2.09 2.08 -0.59
C CYS A 8 1.96 0.76 -1.37
N ASN A 9 3.07 0.20 -1.84
CA ASN A 9 3.11 -1.11 -2.49
C ASN A 9 2.62 -2.23 -1.59
N GLU A 10 3.05 -2.23 -0.33
CA GLU A 10 2.62 -3.22 0.66
C GLU A 10 1.11 -3.12 0.91
N ALA A 11 0.59 -1.90 1.06
CA ALA A 11 -0.85 -1.68 1.20
C ALA A 11 -1.64 -2.16 -0.03
N ILE A 12 -1.14 -1.91 -1.25
CA ILE A 12 -1.75 -2.39 -2.49
C ILE A 12 -1.77 -3.92 -2.53
N LYS A 13 -0.69 -4.60 -2.12
CA LYS A 13 -0.65 -6.07 -2.07
C LYS A 13 -1.69 -6.62 -1.10
N ARG A 14 -1.78 -6.07 0.12
CA ARG A 14 -2.77 -6.49 1.13
C ARG A 14 -4.19 -6.30 0.62
N LEU A 15 -4.52 -5.12 0.09
CA LEU A 15 -5.84 -4.84 -0.46
C LEU A 15 -6.22 -5.77 -1.62
N ASN A 16 -5.27 -6.16 -2.47
CA ASN A 16 -5.52 -7.15 -3.52
C ASN A 16 -5.81 -8.54 -2.94
N SER A 17 -5.08 -8.94 -1.90
CA SER A 17 -5.31 -10.21 -1.19
C SER A 17 -6.69 -10.24 -0.55
N ASP A 18 -7.05 -9.18 0.18
CA ASP A 18 -8.36 -9.05 0.81
C ASP A 18 -9.50 -9.07 -0.23
N LEU A 19 -9.30 -8.41 -1.36
CA LEU A 19 -10.26 -8.38 -2.46
C LEU A 19 -10.49 -9.77 -3.08
N ILE A 20 -9.44 -10.61 -3.17
CA ILE A 20 -9.54 -11.99 -3.62
C ILE A 20 -10.38 -12.80 -2.64
N LEU A 21 -10.13 -12.67 -1.33
CA LEU A 21 -10.88 -13.35 -0.29
C LEU A 21 -12.36 -12.97 -0.32
N VAL A 22 -12.68 -11.67 -0.31
CA VAL A 22 -14.07 -11.20 -0.36
C VAL A 22 -14.79 -11.67 -1.64
N LYS A 23 -14.10 -11.70 -2.78
CA LYS A 23 -14.68 -12.27 -4.02
C LYS A 23 -14.96 -13.76 -3.92
N SER A 24 -14.09 -14.52 -3.23
CA SER A 24 -14.31 -15.94 -2.97
C SER A 24 -15.52 -16.13 -2.05
N ASP A 25 -15.61 -15.34 -0.99
CA ASP A 25 -16.73 -15.42 -0.03
C ASP A 25 -18.08 -15.08 -0.68
N ILE A 26 -18.11 -14.07 -1.58
CA ILE A 26 -19.29 -13.75 -2.35
C ILE A 26 -19.71 -14.95 -3.24
N ARG A 27 -18.77 -15.67 -3.85
CA ARG A 27 -19.08 -16.85 -4.66
C ARG A 27 -19.65 -17.96 -3.78
N ASN A 28 -18.96 -18.29 -2.68
CA ASN A 28 -19.38 -19.33 -1.75
C ASN A 28 -20.78 -19.06 -1.19
N ASN A 29 -21.06 -17.82 -0.80
CA ASN A 29 -22.41 -17.43 -0.32
C ASN A 29 -23.46 -17.48 -1.42
N ASN A 30 -23.12 -17.11 -2.66
CA ASN A 30 -24.06 -17.26 -3.79
C ASN A 30 -24.37 -18.75 -4.07
N ASP A 31 -23.38 -19.62 -3.98
CA ASP A 31 -23.56 -21.05 -4.19
C ASP A 31 -24.37 -21.66 -3.04
N ALA A 32 -24.14 -21.26 -1.79
CA ALA A 32 -24.99 -21.61 -0.66
C ALA A 32 -26.46 -21.16 -0.84
N ALA A 33 -26.67 -19.92 -1.30
CA ALA A 33 -28.01 -19.42 -1.59
C ALA A 33 -28.73 -20.21 -2.72
N ARG A 34 -27.96 -20.67 -3.72
CA ARG A 34 -28.51 -21.55 -4.77
C ARG A 34 -28.89 -22.92 -4.22
N LEU A 35 -28.01 -23.54 -3.41
CA LEU A 35 -28.31 -24.83 -2.78
C LEU A 35 -29.53 -24.75 -1.87
N GLN A 36 -29.70 -23.66 -1.13
CA GLN A 36 -30.88 -23.41 -0.32
C GLN A 36 -32.16 -23.36 -1.17
N LYS A 37 -32.12 -22.69 -2.35
CA LYS A 37 -33.24 -22.64 -3.30
C LYS A 37 -33.59 -24.00 -3.91
N PHE A 38 -32.62 -24.89 -4.04
CA PHE A 38 -32.86 -26.27 -4.57
C PHE A 38 -33.39 -27.23 -3.50
N GLY A 39 -33.85 -26.75 -2.35
CA GLY A 39 -34.52 -27.57 -1.36
C GLY A 39 -33.56 -28.18 -0.31
N SER A 40 -32.33 -27.68 -0.19
CA SER A 40 -31.44 -28.07 0.90
C SER A 40 -31.84 -27.47 2.26
N GLU A 41 -33.03 -26.85 2.34
CA GLU A 41 -33.62 -26.44 3.63
C GLU A 41 -33.74 -27.59 4.62
N THR A 42 -33.89 -28.83 4.11
CA THR A 42 -33.94 -30.04 4.91
C THR A 42 -32.58 -30.47 5.48
N VAL A 43 -31.47 -30.07 4.88
CA VAL A 43 -30.12 -30.36 5.40
C VAL A 43 -29.83 -29.62 6.72
N GLY A 44 -30.39 -28.43 6.86
CA GLY A 44 -30.32 -27.66 8.12
C GLY A 44 -31.17 -28.24 9.25
N GLY A 45 -32.31 -28.87 8.91
CA GLY A 45 -33.21 -29.50 9.87
C GLY A 45 -32.63 -30.76 10.51
N ASP A 46 -31.95 -31.57 9.72
CA ASP A 46 -31.37 -32.85 10.22
C ASP A 46 -30.08 -32.65 11.01
N ILE A 47 -29.34 -31.58 10.78
CA ILE A 47 -28.16 -31.22 11.59
C ILE A 47 -28.59 -30.75 13.00
N SER A 48 -29.77 -30.13 13.13
CA SER A 48 -30.32 -29.75 14.42
C SER A 48 -30.76 -30.93 15.29
N SER A 49 -30.87 -32.14 14.72
CA SER A 49 -31.20 -33.38 15.43
C SER A 49 -29.97 -34.08 16.05
N ASN A 50 -28.79 -33.47 16.00
CA ASN A 50 -27.53 -34.06 16.49
C ASN A 50 -27.19 -35.41 15.84
N ILE A 51 -27.69 -35.67 14.64
CA ILE A 51 -27.42 -36.91 13.90
C ILE A 51 -26.70 -36.56 12.59
N CYS A 52 -25.54 -37.17 12.36
CA CYS A 52 -24.82 -36.99 11.10
C CYS A 52 -25.64 -37.57 9.93
N PRO A 53 -25.96 -36.75 8.89
CA PRO A 53 -26.77 -37.19 7.77
C PRO A 53 -26.08 -38.28 6.93
N VAL A 54 -24.75 -38.39 6.98
CA VAL A 54 -23.96 -39.34 6.19
C VAL A 54 -23.80 -40.68 6.92
N CYS A 55 -23.39 -40.68 8.19
CA CYS A 55 -23.10 -41.89 8.95
C CYS A 55 -24.14 -42.21 10.03
N LYS A 56 -25.14 -41.36 10.23
CA LYS A 56 -26.23 -41.48 11.22
C LYS A 56 -25.78 -41.66 12.67
N GLN A 57 -24.53 -41.26 12.98
CA GLN A 57 -24.01 -41.19 14.34
C GLN A 57 -24.48 -39.95 15.05
N HIS A 58 -24.70 -40.02 16.37
CA HIS A 58 -24.94 -38.87 17.21
C HIS A 58 -23.71 -37.97 17.25
N ILE A 59 -23.87 -36.71 16.84
CA ILE A 59 -22.84 -35.67 16.96
C ILE A 59 -23.06 -35.02 18.33
N GLN A 60 -22.15 -35.23 19.26
CA GLN A 60 -22.10 -34.49 20.51
C GLN A 60 -21.38 -33.18 20.23
N ASP A 61 -22.13 -32.17 19.75
CA ASP A 61 -21.59 -30.85 19.51
C ASP A 61 -21.64 -30.02 20.81
N ASN A 62 -20.68 -30.22 21.67
CA ASN A 62 -20.50 -29.45 22.90
C ASN A 62 -19.83 -28.07 22.62
N LEU A 63 -19.51 -27.75 21.36
CA LEU A 63 -18.77 -26.53 20.98
C LEU A 63 -19.66 -25.33 20.66
N LEU A 64 -20.95 -25.58 20.40
CA LEU A 64 -21.91 -24.51 20.10
C LEU A 64 -23.06 -24.56 21.13
N ASN A 65 -22.97 -23.72 22.16
CA ASN A 65 -24.13 -23.46 23.01
C ASN A 65 -25.22 -22.82 22.13
N ALA A 66 -26.35 -23.49 21.97
CA ALA A 66 -27.49 -23.04 21.17
C ALA A 66 -28.06 -21.67 21.62
N GLU A 67 -27.75 -21.24 22.83
CA GLU A 67 -28.19 -19.93 23.37
C GLU A 67 -27.41 -18.73 22.85
N THR A 68 -26.24 -18.93 22.19
CA THR A 68 -25.42 -17.83 21.65
C THR A 68 -25.66 -17.55 20.17
N VAL A 69 -26.57 -18.27 19.53
CA VAL A 69 -26.80 -18.22 18.07
C VAL A 69 -27.98 -17.30 17.68
N SER A 70 -28.41 -16.43 18.56
CA SER A 70 -29.38 -15.37 18.24
C SER A 70 -28.69 -14.23 17.48
N GLY A 71 -28.58 -14.34 16.15
CA GLY A 71 -28.07 -13.24 15.33
C GLY A 71 -27.31 -13.64 14.08
N PHE A 72 -27.56 -14.82 13.51
CA PHE A 72 -26.99 -15.12 12.18
C PHE A 72 -27.61 -14.20 11.13
N MET A 73 -26.73 -13.46 10.46
CA MET A 73 -27.07 -12.69 9.28
C MET A 73 -27.60 -13.65 8.20
N SER A 74 -28.70 -13.29 7.53
CA SER A 74 -29.20 -14.10 6.40
C SER A 74 -28.12 -14.19 5.30
N ILE A 75 -28.16 -15.24 4.50
CA ILE A 75 -27.19 -15.40 3.37
C ILE A 75 -27.29 -14.20 2.43
N GLU A 76 -28.50 -13.69 2.18
CA GLU A 76 -28.75 -12.53 1.34
C GLU A 76 -28.15 -11.25 1.92
N ASP A 77 -28.31 -11.03 3.23
CA ASP A 77 -27.73 -9.87 3.91
C ASP A 77 -26.20 -9.95 3.94
N ASN A 78 -25.64 -11.15 4.15
CA ASN A 78 -24.21 -11.38 4.11
C ASN A 78 -23.65 -11.10 2.70
N ILE A 79 -24.32 -11.57 1.64
CA ILE A 79 -23.94 -11.25 0.26
C ILE A 79 -23.97 -9.73 0.02
N ARG A 80 -24.99 -9.03 0.53
CA ARG A 80 -25.11 -7.57 0.41
C ARG A 80 -23.93 -6.89 1.09
N HIS A 81 -23.64 -7.26 2.33
CA HIS A 81 -22.53 -6.74 3.11
C HIS A 81 -21.18 -6.98 2.42
N LEU A 82 -20.91 -8.19 1.95
CA LEU A 82 -19.69 -8.52 1.22
C LEU A 82 -19.53 -7.73 -0.08
N ARG A 83 -20.64 -7.45 -0.79
CA ARG A 83 -20.62 -6.60 -1.99
C ARG A 83 -20.26 -5.14 -1.66
N GLU A 84 -20.76 -4.62 -0.56
CA GLU A 84 -20.41 -3.27 -0.08
C GLU A 84 -18.95 -3.21 0.35
N GLN A 85 -18.49 -4.20 1.09
CA GLN A 85 -17.09 -4.34 1.48
C GLN A 85 -16.17 -4.42 0.25
N LYS A 86 -16.54 -5.20 -0.76
CA LYS A 86 -15.83 -5.27 -2.04
C LYS A 86 -15.71 -3.89 -2.70
N LYS A 87 -16.80 -3.12 -2.80
CA LYS A 87 -16.79 -1.77 -3.37
C LYS A 87 -15.83 -0.84 -2.62
N MET A 88 -15.85 -0.90 -1.28
CA MET A 88 -14.96 -0.10 -0.44
C MET A 88 -13.48 -0.47 -0.65
N LEU A 89 -13.17 -1.77 -0.74
CA LEU A 89 -11.82 -2.24 -1.04
C LEU A 89 -11.37 -1.81 -2.45
N GLU A 90 -12.23 -1.91 -3.45
CA GLU A 90 -11.93 -1.48 -4.83
C GLU A 90 -11.66 0.04 -4.90
N PHE A 91 -12.45 0.85 -4.20
CA PHE A 91 -12.23 2.29 -4.10
C PHE A 91 -10.91 2.62 -3.41
N THR A 92 -10.63 1.98 -2.27
CA THR A 92 -9.39 2.18 -1.51
C THR A 92 -8.17 1.75 -2.32
N LEU A 93 -8.27 0.62 -3.03
CA LEU A 93 -7.22 0.13 -3.93
C LEU A 93 -6.95 1.12 -5.07
N GLY A 94 -8.00 1.68 -5.67
CA GLY A 94 -7.91 2.73 -6.69
C GLY A 94 -7.14 3.95 -6.17
N SER A 95 -7.53 4.48 -5.01
CA SER A 95 -6.89 5.62 -4.37
C SER A 95 -5.41 5.36 -4.06
N ARG A 96 -5.07 4.16 -3.57
CA ARG A 96 -3.67 3.77 -3.30
C ARG A 96 -2.84 3.64 -4.58
N LYS A 97 -3.41 3.13 -5.65
CA LYS A 97 -2.73 3.06 -6.97
C LYS A 97 -2.44 4.44 -7.53
N GLU A 98 -3.37 5.39 -7.41
CA GLU A 98 -3.15 6.77 -7.85
C GLU A 98 -2.07 7.48 -7.00
N LEU A 99 -2.10 7.29 -5.68
CA LEU A 99 -1.04 7.79 -4.81
C LEU A 99 0.33 7.23 -5.20
N HIS A 100 0.40 5.92 -5.47
CA HIS A 100 1.64 5.27 -5.90
C HIS A 100 2.17 5.85 -7.22
N LYS A 101 1.29 6.10 -8.20
CA LYS A 101 1.67 6.76 -9.46
C LYS A 101 2.20 8.18 -9.22
N LYS A 102 1.53 8.95 -8.33
CA LYS A 102 1.98 10.31 -7.99
C LYS A 102 3.38 10.28 -7.37
N LEU A 103 3.61 9.42 -6.39
CA LEU A 103 4.91 9.28 -5.74
C LEU A 103 6.02 8.85 -6.70
N ASN A 104 5.73 7.98 -7.66
CA ASN A 104 6.70 7.61 -8.69
C ASN A 104 7.06 8.80 -9.58
N ARG A 105 6.09 9.59 -10.04
CA ARG A 105 6.37 10.80 -10.83
C ARG A 105 7.22 11.79 -10.06
N GLU A 106 6.91 12.01 -8.78
CA GLU A 106 7.71 12.89 -7.91
C GLU A 106 9.15 12.37 -7.74
N LYS A 107 9.31 11.06 -7.60
CA LYS A 107 10.62 10.42 -7.54
C LYS A 107 11.41 10.65 -8.82
N ASP A 108 10.81 10.37 -9.98
CA ASP A 108 11.45 10.53 -11.30
C ASP A 108 11.86 11.99 -11.53
N ASP A 109 11.00 12.95 -11.18
CA ASP A 109 11.31 14.40 -11.29
C ASP A 109 12.51 14.78 -10.40
N LEU A 110 12.55 14.28 -9.17
CA LEU A 110 13.68 14.52 -8.28
C LEU A 110 14.97 13.86 -8.77
N GLU A 111 14.91 12.68 -9.36
CA GLU A 111 16.07 12.01 -9.95
C GLU A 111 16.63 12.83 -11.13
N VAL A 112 15.75 13.35 -11.99
CA VAL A 112 16.15 14.24 -13.10
C VAL A 112 16.83 15.51 -12.59
N ARG A 113 16.22 16.17 -11.59
CA ARG A 113 16.79 17.39 -10.97
C ARG A 113 18.15 17.09 -10.33
N LEU A 114 18.28 16.00 -9.62
CA LEU A 114 19.52 15.60 -8.99
C LEU A 114 20.63 15.33 -10.04
N GLN A 115 20.27 14.68 -11.14
CA GLN A 115 21.20 14.45 -12.23
C GLN A 115 21.65 15.74 -12.90
N THR A 116 20.72 16.70 -13.10
CA THR A 116 21.03 18.01 -13.64
C THR A 116 21.98 18.78 -12.73
N LEU A 117 21.73 18.78 -11.42
CA LEU A 117 22.59 19.43 -10.44
C LEU A 117 23.99 18.78 -10.40
N ARG A 118 24.07 17.45 -10.50
CA ARG A 118 25.37 16.75 -10.57
C ARG A 118 26.16 17.13 -11.82
N ARG A 119 25.50 17.24 -12.98
CA ARG A 119 26.15 17.68 -14.21
C ARG A 119 26.66 19.12 -14.08
N LEU A 120 25.83 20.01 -13.57
CA LEU A 120 26.21 21.41 -13.35
C LEU A 120 27.41 21.53 -12.39
N ALA A 121 27.38 20.79 -11.30
CA ALA A 121 28.50 20.76 -10.35
C ALA A 121 29.79 20.25 -11.00
N HIS A 122 29.67 19.22 -11.86
CA HIS A 122 30.83 18.68 -12.60
C HIS A 122 31.38 19.72 -13.59
N THR A 123 30.51 20.40 -14.36
CA THR A 123 30.93 21.44 -15.31
C THR A 123 31.64 22.58 -14.58
N LEU A 124 31.04 23.11 -13.51
CA LEU A 124 31.65 24.19 -12.71
C LEU A 124 33.01 23.76 -12.12
N ARG A 125 33.11 22.50 -11.71
CA ARG A 125 34.38 21.96 -11.20
C ARG A 125 35.42 21.87 -12.33
N SER A 126 35.04 21.41 -13.52
CA SER A 126 35.91 21.36 -14.70
C SER A 126 36.41 22.75 -15.09
N ASP A 127 35.49 23.72 -15.16
CA ASP A 127 35.82 25.12 -15.52
C ASP A 127 36.81 25.74 -14.54
N LEU A 128 36.71 25.41 -13.26
CA LEU A 128 37.67 25.85 -12.23
C LEU A 128 39.06 25.27 -12.39
N PHE A 129 39.17 24.08 -12.99
CA PHE A 129 40.49 23.43 -13.20
C PHE A 129 41.12 23.75 -14.55
N THR A 130 40.36 24.23 -15.55
CA THR A 130 40.85 24.57 -16.87
C THR A 130 41.41 25.99 -16.98
N THR A 131 41.07 26.89 -16.04
CA THR A 131 41.57 28.27 -16.01
C THR A 131 42.90 28.32 -15.24
N THR A 132 43.98 28.01 -15.94
CA THR A 132 45.38 28.10 -15.40
C THR A 132 46.07 29.44 -15.72
N ASP A 133 45.37 30.49 -16.06
CA ASP A 133 45.96 31.78 -16.34
C ASP A 133 46.03 32.67 -15.10
N THR A 134 47.23 33.22 -14.88
CA THR A 134 47.71 33.87 -13.66
C THR A 134 47.04 35.22 -13.32
N GLU A 135 46.28 35.83 -14.24
CA GLU A 135 45.60 37.11 -14.00
C GLU A 135 44.18 36.97 -13.42
N ALA A 136 43.69 35.73 -13.36
CA ALA A 136 42.36 35.45 -12.80
C ALA A 136 42.38 35.00 -11.34
N SER A 137 43.52 35.06 -10.68
CA SER A 137 43.72 34.42 -9.34
C SER A 137 42.76 34.95 -8.27
N GLU A 138 42.52 36.24 -8.17
CA GLU A 138 41.58 36.80 -7.19
C GLU A 138 40.12 36.54 -7.53
N ALA A 139 39.74 36.70 -8.79
CA ALA A 139 38.35 36.42 -9.27
C ALA A 139 38.04 34.92 -9.12
N ILE A 140 39.00 34.04 -9.38
CA ILE A 140 38.90 32.59 -9.19
C ILE A 140 38.81 32.26 -7.70
N MET A 141 39.58 32.93 -6.85
CA MET A 141 39.51 32.76 -5.39
C MET A 141 38.16 33.16 -4.83
N LEU A 142 37.63 34.30 -5.24
CA LEU A 142 36.28 34.75 -4.83
C LEU A 142 35.17 33.78 -5.32
N LYS A 143 35.25 33.29 -6.56
CA LYS A 143 34.32 32.28 -7.07
C LYS A 143 34.46 30.94 -6.32
N ARG A 144 35.66 30.51 -5.96
CA ARG A 144 35.90 29.32 -5.11
C ARG A 144 35.24 29.47 -3.74
N ILE A 145 35.37 30.64 -3.11
CA ILE A 145 34.73 30.92 -1.82
C ILE A 145 33.21 30.90 -1.94
N GLU A 146 32.67 31.53 -3.01
CA GLU A 146 31.24 31.52 -3.25
C GLU A 146 30.68 30.10 -3.50
N ILE A 147 31.36 29.29 -4.30
CA ILE A 147 30.99 27.89 -4.57
C ILE A 147 31.12 27.04 -3.31
N SER A 148 32.18 27.22 -2.53
CA SER A 148 32.36 26.53 -1.26
C SER A 148 31.22 26.84 -0.28
N ASN A 149 30.84 28.12 -0.17
CA ASN A 149 29.72 28.55 0.66
C ASN A 149 28.37 27.98 0.15
N ARG A 150 28.19 27.86 -1.16
CA ARG A 150 26.99 27.21 -1.73
C ARG A 150 26.95 25.72 -1.45
N ILE A 151 28.07 25.03 -1.58
CA ILE A 151 28.19 23.60 -1.25
C ILE A 151 27.88 23.38 0.23
N GLU A 152 28.43 24.22 1.12
CA GLU A 152 28.16 24.14 2.56
C GLU A 152 26.67 24.35 2.90
N ARG A 153 26.03 25.34 2.26
CA ARG A 153 24.58 25.58 2.41
C ARG A 153 23.75 24.39 1.93
N LEU A 154 24.10 23.79 0.79
CA LEU A 154 23.41 22.60 0.26
C LEU A 154 23.60 21.39 1.18
N SER A 155 24.81 21.20 1.71
CA SER A 155 25.06 20.14 2.70
C SER A 155 24.28 20.34 4.00
N LYS A 156 24.16 21.58 4.48
CA LYS A 156 23.31 21.90 5.65
C LYS A 156 21.84 21.62 5.37
N LEU A 157 21.35 21.97 4.18
CA LEU A 157 19.96 21.67 3.76
C LEU A 157 19.73 20.16 3.65
N GLU A 158 20.67 19.41 3.07
CA GLU A 158 20.62 17.96 2.98
C GLU A 158 20.53 17.32 4.38
N ASN A 159 21.39 17.74 5.30
CA ASN A 159 21.37 17.29 6.69
C ASN A 159 20.07 17.66 7.41
N THR A 160 19.50 18.84 7.12
CA THR A 160 18.20 19.25 7.68
C THR A 160 17.06 18.37 7.15
N ILE A 161 17.06 18.04 5.86
CA ILE A 161 16.09 17.15 5.25
C ILE A 161 16.21 15.74 5.84
N ILE A 162 17.43 15.23 6.05
CA ILE A 162 17.68 13.94 6.70
C ILE A 162 17.13 13.95 8.14
N SER A 163 17.44 14.98 8.91
CA SER A 163 16.96 15.15 10.29
C SER A 163 15.43 15.22 10.36
N LEU A 164 14.78 16.00 9.50
CA LEU A 164 13.33 16.10 9.44
C LEU A 164 12.68 14.76 9.01
N THR A 165 13.33 14.00 8.13
CA THR A 165 12.85 12.68 7.72
C THR A 165 13.02 11.63 8.84
N GLU A 166 13.96 11.84 9.76
CA GLU A 166 14.12 10.98 10.93
C GLU A 166 13.12 11.30 12.06
N GLN A 167 12.73 12.57 12.20
CA GLN A 167 11.71 13.00 13.17
C GLN A 167 10.28 12.62 12.77
N LEU A 168 10.05 12.30 11.51
CA LEU A 168 8.75 11.83 10.99
C LEU A 168 8.60 10.30 11.03
N LYS A 169 9.49 9.61 11.74
CA LYS A 169 9.42 8.17 12.06
C LYS A 169 8.83 7.92 13.42
#